data_daa1c7c18b6bbe57089787be2e9120f7
#
_entry.id   daa1c7c18b6bbe57089787be2e9120f7
#
_cell.length_a   1.000
_cell.length_b   1.000
_cell.length_c   1.000
_cell.angle_alpha   90.00
_cell.angle_beta   90.00
_cell.angle_gamma   90.00
#
_symmetry.space_group_name_H-M   'P 1'
#
loop_
_entity.id
_entity.type
_entity.pdbx_description
1 polymer ?
#
loop_
_entity_poly.entity_id
_entity_poly.type
_entity_poly.pdbx_seq_one_letter_code
_entity_poly.pdbx_strand_id
1 'polypeptide(L)'
;SEALEEQKERYPEYSKLFASFTADNSPFKASYTVSVVDEYGYSKVRKAVKDLTFEKADEEGNTLSYDPIYSVYDDGEAITEIEDLGDNIVGVLGVLIPITLLVCIVLISAVVRMGIFDKREEIALMRLIGTTHKYISTQFVFEGLLIGLMSAVGAIVAVRLMYNGIISKIAEGIKLFTPLDFSEIAVGVSAICFVFGILSGVAGSLIATSRYIRKD
;
A
#
# COMPACT_ATOMS: atom_id res chain seq x y z
N SER A 1 -2.93 41.76 18.53
CA SER A 1 -2.33 40.47 18.57
C SER A 1 -2.33 39.88 17.14
N GLU A 2 -1.30 39.15 16.84
CA GLU A 2 -1.01 38.60 15.51
C GLU A 2 -2.19 37.80 14.94
N ALA A 3 -2.87 37.02 15.77
CA ALA A 3 -4.05 36.24 15.39
C ALA A 3 -5.23 37.11 14.89
N LEU A 4 -5.39 38.32 15.42
CA LEU A 4 -6.44 39.24 14.96
C LEU A 4 -6.09 39.84 13.59
N GLU A 5 -4.83 40.11 13.33
CA GLU A 5 -4.36 40.62 12.04
C GLU A 5 -4.46 39.55 10.96
N GLU A 6 -4.09 38.33 11.26
CA GLU A 6 -4.25 37.19 10.35
C GLU A 6 -5.70 36.96 9.94
N GLN A 7 -6.66 37.09 10.90
CA GLN A 7 -8.08 36.94 10.60
C GLN A 7 -8.65 38.10 9.78
N LYS A 8 -8.13 39.32 9.98
CA LYS A 8 -8.51 40.50 9.16
C LYS A 8 -8.03 40.33 7.70
N GLU A 9 -6.86 39.75 7.51
CA GLU A 9 -6.27 39.51 6.19
C GLU A 9 -6.98 38.38 5.46
N ARG A 10 -7.35 37.33 6.19
CA ARG A 10 -8.04 36.15 5.63
C ARG A 10 -9.49 36.42 5.24
N TYR A 11 -10.17 37.34 5.97
CA TYR A 11 -11.58 37.68 5.77
C TYR A 11 -11.81 39.19 5.69
N PRO A 12 -11.41 39.85 4.59
CA PRO A 12 -11.50 41.31 4.45
C PRO A 12 -12.94 41.85 4.47
N GLU A 13 -13.92 41.03 4.09
CA GLU A 13 -15.35 41.35 4.09
C GLU A 13 -15.90 41.58 5.52
N TYR A 14 -15.29 41.01 6.55
CA TYR A 14 -15.67 41.17 7.96
C TYR A 14 -14.79 42.16 8.71
N SER A 15 -13.99 42.97 8.03
CA SER A 15 -13.06 43.93 8.62
C SER A 15 -13.71 44.92 9.58
N LYS A 16 -14.97 45.33 9.34
CA LYS A 16 -15.75 46.20 10.22
C LYS A 16 -16.10 45.54 11.55
N LEU A 17 -16.34 44.20 11.52
CA LEU A 17 -16.63 43.44 12.73
C LEU A 17 -15.35 43.24 13.56
N PHE A 18 -14.24 43.02 12.91
CA PHE A 18 -12.94 42.88 13.57
C PHE A 18 -12.38 44.21 14.09
N ALA A 19 -12.87 45.37 13.61
CA ALA A 19 -12.45 46.69 14.08
C ALA A 19 -12.89 46.96 15.53
N SER A 20 -13.91 46.26 16.02
CA SER A 20 -14.41 46.41 17.40
C SER A 20 -13.57 45.66 18.44
N PHE A 21 -12.66 44.75 17.98
CA PHE A 21 -11.82 43.98 18.87
C PHE A 21 -10.44 44.60 19.01
N THR A 22 -10.01 44.74 20.26
CA THR A 22 -8.68 45.22 20.65
C THR A 22 -7.82 44.02 21.07
N ALA A 23 -6.50 44.19 21.17
CA ALA A 23 -5.58 43.11 21.58
C ALA A 23 -5.96 42.46 22.92
N ASP A 24 -6.53 43.24 23.84
CA ASP A 24 -6.95 42.77 25.17
C ASP A 24 -8.35 42.15 25.21
N ASN A 25 -9.20 42.43 24.23
CA ASN A 25 -10.58 41.92 24.15
C ASN A 25 -10.82 41.08 22.91
N SER A 26 -9.77 40.52 22.37
CA SER A 26 -9.88 39.65 21.20
C SER A 26 -10.33 38.23 21.60
N PRO A 27 -11.40 37.72 21.00
CA PRO A 27 -11.81 36.34 21.21
C PRO A 27 -10.88 35.35 20.54
N PHE A 28 -9.97 35.83 19.68
CA PHE A 28 -9.04 34.99 18.94
C PHE A 28 -7.81 34.72 19.80
N LYS A 29 -7.59 33.45 20.08
CA LYS A 29 -6.39 32.97 20.77
C LYS A 29 -5.29 32.68 19.73
N ALA A 30 -4.03 32.72 20.16
CA ALA A 30 -2.93 32.32 19.29
C ALA A 30 -3.05 30.86 18.91
N SER A 31 -2.89 30.56 17.62
CA SER A 31 -2.85 29.18 17.11
C SER A 31 -1.45 28.87 16.61
N TYR A 32 -0.98 27.69 16.93
CA TYR A 32 0.32 27.20 16.50
C TYR A 32 0.10 25.90 15.72
N THR A 33 0.70 25.82 14.54
CA THR A 33 0.71 24.59 13.75
C THR A 33 2.03 23.87 13.99
N VAL A 34 1.96 22.66 14.49
CA VAL A 34 3.12 21.79 14.70
C VAL A 34 3.13 20.72 13.62
N SER A 35 4.15 20.73 12.78
CA SER A 35 4.36 19.69 11.77
C SER A 35 5.33 18.65 12.30
N VAL A 36 4.96 17.38 12.21
CA VAL A 36 5.79 16.24 12.59
C VAL A 36 6.36 15.62 11.31
N VAL A 37 7.67 15.44 11.26
CA VAL A 37 8.38 14.93 10.05
C VAL A 37 8.32 13.41 10.00
N ASP A 38 8.05 12.73 11.13
CA ASP A 38 8.07 11.28 11.23
C ASP A 38 6.72 10.77 11.74
N GLU A 39 6.12 9.87 10.98
CA GLU A 39 4.84 9.22 11.27
C GLU A 39 4.82 8.57 12.67
N TYR A 40 5.91 7.90 13.04
CA TYR A 40 6.06 7.27 14.37
C TYR A 40 6.18 8.26 15.54
N GLY A 41 6.48 9.51 15.26
CA GLY A 41 6.58 10.58 16.25
C GLY A 41 5.25 11.24 16.61
N TYR A 42 4.24 11.14 15.73
CA TYR A 42 2.99 11.88 15.85
C TYR A 42 2.24 11.60 17.16
N SER A 43 2.01 10.36 17.51
CA SER A 43 1.30 9.96 18.73
C SER A 43 2.01 10.42 20.01
N LYS A 44 3.35 10.44 19.99
CA LYS A 44 4.16 10.92 21.13
C LYS A 44 4.08 12.44 21.26
N VAL A 45 4.16 13.17 20.13
CA VAL A 45 4.05 14.64 20.13
C VAL A 45 2.65 15.05 20.57
N ARG A 46 1.60 14.39 20.06
CA ARG A 46 0.22 14.63 20.46
C ARG A 46 0.02 14.47 21.96
N LYS A 47 0.54 13.38 22.53
CA LYS A 47 0.45 13.11 23.97
C LYS A 47 1.22 14.16 24.76
N ALA A 48 2.44 14.50 24.34
CA ALA A 48 3.24 15.51 24.98
C ALA A 48 2.57 16.90 24.97
N VAL A 49 1.92 17.25 23.86
CA VAL A 49 1.19 18.53 23.73
C VAL A 49 -0.05 18.55 24.63
N LYS A 50 -0.81 17.44 24.72
CA LYS A 50 -1.97 17.32 25.60
C LYS A 50 -1.63 17.36 27.09
N ASP A 51 -0.47 16.82 27.44
CA ASP A 51 -0.02 16.72 28.84
C ASP A 51 0.74 17.99 29.30
N LEU A 52 0.85 19.04 28.43
CA LEU A 52 1.49 20.31 28.76
C LEU A 52 0.64 21.11 29.76
N THR A 53 1.09 21.13 30.99
CA THR A 53 0.57 22.01 32.05
C THR A 53 1.60 23.06 32.40
N PHE A 54 1.16 24.30 32.58
CA PHE A 54 2.02 25.41 33.00
C PHE A 54 1.67 25.82 34.41
N GLU A 55 2.70 26.08 35.21
CA GLU A 55 2.56 26.63 36.55
C GLU A 55 2.87 28.12 36.48
N LYS A 56 1.90 28.95 36.87
CA LYS A 56 2.07 30.38 37.02
C LYS A 56 1.94 30.73 38.51
N ALA A 57 2.96 31.43 39.05
CA ALA A 57 2.86 31.98 40.38
C ALA A 57 1.94 33.19 40.38
N ASP A 58 0.98 33.19 41.29
CA ASP A 58 0.12 34.36 41.56
C ASP A 58 0.88 35.41 42.36
N GLU A 59 0.39 36.64 42.41
CA GLU A 59 1.01 37.75 43.17
C GLU A 59 1.15 37.43 44.69
N GLU A 60 0.36 36.46 45.15
CA GLU A 60 0.40 35.95 46.53
C GLU A 60 1.38 34.76 46.74
N GLY A 61 2.11 34.32 45.69
CA GLY A 61 3.11 33.23 45.74
C GLY A 61 2.50 31.83 45.69
N ASN A 62 1.20 31.67 45.37
CA ASN A 62 0.59 30.37 45.16
C ASN A 62 0.80 29.94 43.71
N THR A 63 1.21 28.68 43.53
CA THR A 63 1.32 28.07 42.20
C THR A 63 -0.06 27.64 41.71
N LEU A 64 -0.54 28.30 40.66
CA LEU A 64 -1.75 27.91 39.94
C LEU A 64 -1.32 27.13 38.70
N SER A 65 -1.74 25.89 38.65
CA SER A 65 -1.59 25.05 37.44
C SER A 65 -2.76 25.39 36.52
N TYR A 66 -2.45 25.76 35.28
CA TYR A 66 -3.47 25.99 34.26
C TYR A 66 -3.09 25.27 32.98
N ASP A 67 -4.10 24.80 32.27
CA ASP A 67 -3.95 24.23 30.94
C ASP A 67 -3.94 25.39 29.91
N PRO A 68 -2.78 25.69 29.30
CA PRO A 68 -2.68 26.80 28.34
C PRO A 68 -3.33 26.44 26.99
N ILE A 69 -3.63 25.15 26.77
CA ILE A 69 -4.13 24.64 25.50
C ILE A 69 -5.64 24.50 25.59
N TYR A 70 -6.35 25.45 24.99
CA TYR A 70 -7.81 25.44 24.99
C TYR A 70 -8.39 24.31 24.16
N SER A 71 -7.81 24.04 23.00
CA SER A 71 -8.21 22.92 22.13
C SER A 71 -7.05 22.52 21.23
N VAL A 72 -6.84 21.22 21.11
CA VAL A 72 -5.94 20.63 20.12
C VAL A 72 -6.82 20.13 18.99
N TYR A 73 -6.78 20.83 17.85
CA TYR A 73 -7.35 20.33 16.62
C TYR A 73 -6.29 19.45 15.97
N ASP A 74 -6.51 18.18 15.95
CA ASP A 74 -5.61 17.24 15.29
C ASP A 74 -6.41 16.38 14.32
N ASP A 75 -5.80 16.10 13.19
CA ASP A 75 -6.30 15.12 12.22
C ASP A 75 -5.92 13.67 12.61
N GLY A 76 -5.46 13.47 13.86
CA GLY A 76 -4.91 12.20 14.33
C GLY A 76 -5.92 11.07 14.37
N GLU A 77 -7.20 11.36 14.58
CA GLU A 77 -8.25 10.35 14.45
C GLU A 77 -8.38 9.90 12.99
N ALA A 78 -8.37 10.84 12.05
CA ALA A 78 -8.39 10.51 10.63
C ALA A 78 -7.13 9.77 10.18
N ILE A 79 -5.95 10.15 10.70
CA ILE A 79 -4.69 9.47 10.40
C ILE A 79 -4.70 8.04 10.95
N THR A 80 -5.11 7.84 12.20
CA THR A 80 -5.19 6.49 12.80
C THR A 80 -6.24 5.62 12.10
N GLU A 81 -7.38 6.18 11.69
CA GLU A 81 -8.37 5.45 10.88
C GLU A 81 -7.82 5.03 9.52
N ILE A 82 -7.00 5.85 8.88
CA ILE A 82 -6.34 5.52 7.60
C ILE A 82 -5.27 4.43 7.80
N GLU A 83 -4.48 4.50 8.88
CA GLU A 83 -3.50 3.47 9.25
C GLU A 83 -4.20 2.13 9.52
N ASP A 84 -5.26 2.12 10.33
CA ASP A 84 -6.06 0.93 10.64
C ASP A 84 -6.70 0.33 9.37
N LEU A 85 -7.18 1.17 8.47
CA LEU A 85 -7.67 0.72 7.16
C LEU A 85 -6.55 0.10 6.31
N GLY A 86 -5.36 0.70 6.33
CA GLY A 86 -4.17 0.17 5.66
C GLY A 86 -3.80 -1.20 6.18
N ASP A 87 -3.70 -1.36 7.48
CA ASP A 87 -3.37 -2.64 8.13
C ASP A 87 -4.42 -3.72 7.88
N ASN A 88 -5.69 -3.37 7.91
CA ASN A 88 -6.78 -4.28 7.56
C ASN A 88 -6.69 -4.74 6.10
N ILE A 89 -6.40 -3.83 5.17
CA ILE A 89 -6.22 -4.16 3.75
C ILE A 89 -5.02 -5.09 3.57
N VAL A 90 -3.89 -4.79 4.20
CA VAL A 90 -2.68 -5.64 4.17
C VAL A 90 -2.98 -7.02 4.75
N GLY A 91 -3.74 -7.10 5.85
CA GLY A 91 -4.18 -8.36 6.46
C GLY A 91 -5.03 -9.21 5.50
N VAL A 92 -6.02 -8.60 4.84
CA VAL A 92 -6.87 -9.28 3.85
C VAL A 92 -6.04 -9.74 2.65
N LEU A 93 -5.16 -8.90 2.12
CA LEU A 93 -4.26 -9.26 1.02
C LEU A 93 -3.30 -10.37 1.40
N GLY A 94 -2.81 -10.39 2.65
CA GLY A 94 -1.95 -11.44 3.19
C GLY A 94 -2.57 -12.83 3.14
N VAL A 95 -3.89 -12.93 3.22
CA VAL A 95 -4.63 -14.20 3.06
C VAL A 95 -5.00 -14.45 1.59
N LEU A 96 -5.40 -13.44 0.86
CA LEU A 96 -5.86 -13.56 -0.52
C LEU A 96 -4.73 -13.96 -1.49
N ILE A 97 -3.53 -13.40 -1.31
CA ILE A 97 -2.37 -13.67 -2.18
C ILE A 97 -1.99 -15.17 -2.18
N PRO A 98 -1.77 -15.86 -1.04
CA PRO A 98 -1.42 -17.27 -1.05
C PRO A 98 -2.54 -18.17 -1.59
N ILE A 99 -3.81 -17.82 -1.36
CA ILE A 99 -4.95 -18.54 -1.93
C ILE A 99 -4.93 -18.43 -3.45
N THR A 100 -4.76 -17.23 -3.99
CA THR A 100 -4.69 -16.99 -5.44
C THR A 100 -3.49 -17.71 -6.05
N LEU A 101 -2.32 -17.69 -5.40
CA LEU A 101 -1.13 -18.41 -5.83
C LEU A 101 -1.40 -19.92 -5.92
N LEU A 102 -2.06 -20.50 -4.92
CA LEU A 102 -2.43 -21.90 -4.91
C LEU A 102 -3.35 -22.25 -6.09
N VAL A 103 -4.36 -21.43 -6.35
CA VAL A 103 -5.27 -21.60 -7.50
C VAL A 103 -4.49 -21.54 -8.81
N CYS A 104 -3.57 -20.59 -8.98
CA CYS A 104 -2.70 -20.50 -10.16
C CYS A 104 -1.87 -21.77 -10.37
N ILE A 105 -1.24 -22.27 -9.30
CA ILE A 105 -0.46 -23.52 -9.35
C ILE A 105 -1.31 -24.70 -9.81
N VAL A 106 -2.54 -24.83 -9.28
CA VAL A 106 -3.47 -25.89 -9.67
C VAL A 106 -3.87 -25.78 -11.14
N LEU A 107 -4.20 -24.56 -11.61
CA LEU A 107 -4.57 -24.31 -12.99
C LEU A 107 -3.41 -24.62 -13.95
N ILE A 108 -2.21 -24.12 -13.66
CA ILE A 108 -1.02 -24.42 -14.48
C ILE A 108 -0.74 -25.92 -14.49
N SER A 109 -0.84 -26.59 -13.33
CA SER A 109 -0.69 -28.05 -13.25
C SER A 109 -1.71 -28.79 -14.11
N ALA A 110 -2.96 -28.30 -14.19
CA ALA A 110 -3.98 -28.90 -15.06
C ALA A 110 -3.66 -28.72 -16.55
N VAL A 111 -3.24 -27.51 -16.96
CA VAL A 111 -2.86 -27.22 -18.36
C VAL A 111 -1.66 -28.07 -18.79
N VAL A 112 -0.60 -28.11 -17.99
CA VAL A 112 0.60 -28.91 -18.28
C VAL A 112 0.24 -30.39 -18.35
N ARG A 113 -0.64 -30.90 -17.48
CA ARG A 113 -1.12 -32.29 -17.54
C ARG A 113 -1.84 -32.59 -18.84
N MET A 114 -2.64 -31.67 -19.34
CA MET A 114 -3.34 -31.80 -20.61
C MET A 114 -2.33 -31.88 -21.78
N GLY A 115 -1.30 -31.02 -21.77
CA GLY A 115 -0.19 -31.07 -22.73
C GLY A 115 0.60 -32.40 -22.70
N ILE A 116 0.85 -32.98 -21.51
CA ILE A 116 1.47 -34.30 -21.37
C ILE A 116 0.57 -35.37 -21.97
N PHE A 117 -0.73 -35.29 -21.75
CA PHE A 117 -1.69 -36.26 -22.29
C PHE A 117 -1.74 -36.23 -23.82
N ASP A 118 -1.77 -35.03 -24.42
CA ASP A 118 -1.77 -34.86 -25.87
C ASP A 118 -0.51 -35.41 -26.53
N LYS A 119 0.63 -35.27 -25.87
CA LYS A 119 1.95 -35.75 -26.36
C LYS A 119 2.31 -37.17 -25.91
N ARG A 120 1.37 -37.94 -25.38
CA ARG A 120 1.65 -39.30 -24.81
C ARG A 120 2.30 -40.27 -25.78
N GLU A 121 1.93 -40.22 -27.07
CA GLU A 121 2.52 -41.12 -28.09
C GLU A 121 3.98 -40.77 -28.38
N GLU A 122 4.30 -39.45 -28.47
CA GLU A 122 5.68 -38.99 -28.62
C GLU A 122 6.54 -39.35 -27.41
N ILE A 123 5.98 -39.23 -26.21
CA ILE A 123 6.65 -39.60 -24.96
C ILE A 123 6.93 -41.11 -24.92
N ALA A 124 5.97 -41.92 -25.37
CA ALA A 124 6.15 -43.38 -25.47
C ALA A 124 7.29 -43.75 -26.43
N LEU A 125 7.35 -43.10 -27.59
CA LEU A 125 8.45 -43.30 -28.55
C LEU A 125 9.81 -42.87 -27.95
N MET A 126 9.86 -41.72 -27.26
CA MET A 126 11.08 -41.25 -26.58
C MET A 126 11.57 -42.24 -25.51
N ARG A 127 10.66 -42.90 -24.80
CA ARG A 127 10.99 -43.94 -23.81
C ARG A 127 11.56 -45.17 -24.48
N LEU A 128 11.02 -45.57 -25.63
CA LEU A 128 11.53 -46.75 -26.39
C LEU A 128 12.98 -46.58 -26.84
N ILE A 129 13.39 -45.36 -27.18
CA ILE A 129 14.79 -45.05 -27.55
C ILE A 129 15.68 -44.75 -26.35
N GLY A 130 15.18 -44.95 -25.11
CA GLY A 130 15.98 -44.86 -23.88
C GLY A 130 16.10 -43.46 -23.27
N THR A 131 15.23 -42.53 -23.62
CA THR A 131 15.24 -41.17 -23.05
C THR A 131 14.91 -41.21 -21.55
N THR A 132 15.68 -40.49 -20.75
CA THR A 132 15.47 -40.43 -19.30
C THR A 132 14.25 -39.63 -18.90
N HIS A 133 13.57 -40.06 -17.84
CA HIS A 133 12.40 -39.33 -17.28
C HIS A 133 12.68 -37.87 -16.98
N LYS A 134 13.90 -37.54 -16.54
CA LYS A 134 14.29 -36.16 -16.25
C LYS A 134 14.26 -35.26 -17.49
N TYR A 135 14.70 -35.78 -18.63
CA TYR A 135 14.71 -35.03 -19.88
C TYR A 135 13.29 -34.69 -20.33
N ILE A 136 12.39 -35.67 -20.29
CA ILE A 136 10.97 -35.45 -20.62
C ILE A 136 10.33 -34.43 -19.66
N SER A 137 10.59 -34.55 -18.35
CA SER A 137 10.09 -33.62 -17.35
C SER A 137 10.56 -32.19 -17.58
N THR A 138 11.83 -31.99 -17.95
CA THR A 138 12.41 -30.67 -18.17
C THR A 138 11.69 -29.90 -19.27
N GLN A 139 11.24 -30.56 -20.32
CA GLN A 139 10.48 -29.93 -21.40
C GLN A 139 9.17 -29.30 -20.89
N PHE A 140 8.43 -30.03 -20.06
CA PHE A 140 7.16 -29.52 -19.48
C PHE A 140 7.37 -28.48 -18.39
N VAL A 141 8.49 -28.58 -17.65
CA VAL A 141 8.84 -27.50 -16.69
C VAL A 141 9.17 -26.21 -17.42
N PHE A 142 9.85 -26.29 -18.56
CA PHE A 142 10.13 -25.13 -19.39
C PHE A 142 8.87 -24.53 -20.00
N GLU A 143 7.90 -25.36 -20.41
CA GLU A 143 6.58 -24.90 -20.85
C GLU A 143 5.84 -24.15 -19.73
N GLY A 144 5.81 -24.69 -18.52
CA GLY A 144 5.22 -24.01 -17.35
C GLY A 144 5.95 -22.70 -17.00
N LEU A 145 7.25 -22.65 -17.12
CA LEU A 145 8.05 -21.44 -16.95
C LEU A 145 7.66 -20.36 -17.97
N LEU A 146 7.51 -20.73 -19.25
CA LEU A 146 7.07 -19.80 -20.30
C LEU A 146 5.69 -19.25 -20.02
N ILE A 147 4.75 -20.10 -19.59
CA ILE A 147 3.39 -19.66 -19.20
C ILE A 147 3.48 -18.64 -18.05
N GLY A 148 4.30 -18.93 -17.03
CA GLY A 148 4.49 -18.02 -15.90
C GLY A 148 5.11 -16.68 -16.30
N LEU A 149 6.10 -16.68 -17.19
CA LEU A 149 6.73 -15.46 -17.71
C LEU A 149 5.75 -14.62 -18.55
N MET A 150 5.00 -15.24 -19.44
CA MET A 150 3.99 -14.56 -20.25
C MET A 150 2.91 -13.92 -19.38
N SER A 151 2.48 -14.64 -18.34
CA SER A 151 1.51 -14.12 -17.37
C SER A 151 2.06 -12.95 -16.58
N ALA A 152 3.33 -12.99 -16.17
CA ALA A 152 3.98 -11.87 -15.47
C ALA A 152 4.03 -10.61 -16.34
N VAL A 153 4.40 -10.75 -17.62
CA VAL A 153 4.40 -9.62 -18.56
C VAL A 153 2.97 -9.04 -18.72
N GLY A 154 1.98 -9.92 -18.91
CA GLY A 154 0.57 -9.50 -18.98
C GLY A 154 0.10 -8.76 -17.74
N ALA A 155 0.48 -9.24 -16.56
CA ALA A 155 0.16 -8.60 -15.27
C ALA A 155 0.79 -7.20 -15.16
N ILE A 156 2.05 -7.03 -15.54
CA ILE A 156 2.74 -5.73 -15.51
C ILE A 156 2.02 -4.72 -16.43
N VAL A 157 1.65 -5.15 -17.63
CA VAL A 157 0.91 -4.29 -18.57
C VAL A 157 -0.45 -3.91 -17.99
N ALA A 158 -1.18 -4.87 -17.42
CA ALA A 158 -2.48 -4.62 -16.81
C ALA A 158 -2.39 -3.64 -15.63
N VAL A 159 -1.41 -3.83 -14.73
CA VAL A 159 -1.18 -2.92 -13.60
C VAL A 159 -0.86 -1.51 -14.07
N ARG A 160 -0.01 -1.37 -15.11
CA ARG A 160 0.32 -0.07 -15.69
C ARG A 160 -0.90 0.65 -16.28
N LEU A 161 -1.74 -0.08 -16.99
CA LEU A 161 -2.96 0.48 -17.57
C LEU A 161 -3.96 0.91 -16.49
N MET A 162 -4.13 0.08 -15.45
CA MET A 162 -4.98 0.41 -14.31
C MET A 162 -4.46 1.61 -13.54
N TYR A 163 -3.15 1.67 -13.27
CA TYR A 163 -2.52 2.78 -12.57
C TYR A 163 -2.77 4.10 -13.31
N ASN A 164 -2.47 4.16 -14.61
CA ASN A 164 -2.68 5.36 -15.41
C ASN A 164 -4.16 5.74 -15.52
N GLY A 165 -5.07 4.76 -15.61
CA GLY A 165 -6.51 5.01 -15.77
C GLY A 165 -7.22 5.46 -14.49
N ILE A 166 -6.79 4.95 -13.33
CA ILE A 166 -7.42 5.22 -12.04
C ILE A 166 -6.78 6.44 -11.36
N ILE A 167 -5.45 6.46 -11.29
CA ILE A 167 -4.70 7.50 -10.57
C ILE A 167 -4.85 8.85 -11.25
N SER A 168 -4.85 8.90 -12.60
CA SER A 168 -5.08 10.16 -13.31
C SER A 168 -6.44 10.79 -12.98
N LYS A 169 -7.49 9.97 -12.89
CA LYS A 169 -8.83 10.45 -12.56
C LYS A 169 -8.97 10.89 -11.10
N ILE A 170 -8.29 10.22 -10.18
CA ILE A 170 -8.30 10.59 -8.75
C ILE A 170 -7.50 11.87 -8.53
N ALA A 171 -6.36 12.01 -9.20
CA ALA A 171 -5.52 13.21 -9.11
C ALA A 171 -6.21 14.48 -9.64
N GLU A 172 -7.05 14.35 -10.68
CA GLU A 172 -7.87 15.46 -11.18
C GLU A 172 -8.97 15.89 -10.20
N GLY A 173 -9.47 14.95 -9.38
CA GLY A 173 -10.55 15.20 -8.40
C GLY A 173 -10.06 15.74 -7.05
N ILE A 174 -8.85 15.43 -6.62
CA ILE A 174 -8.33 15.77 -5.29
C ILE A 174 -7.02 16.52 -5.45
N LYS A 175 -7.08 17.85 -5.47
CA LYS A 175 -5.90 18.75 -5.63
C LYS A 175 -4.83 18.61 -4.52
N LEU A 176 -5.13 17.88 -3.46
CA LEU A 176 -4.21 17.65 -2.33
C LEU A 176 -3.34 16.40 -2.48
N PHE A 177 -3.62 15.54 -3.47
CA PHE A 177 -2.90 14.28 -3.66
C PHE A 177 -1.90 14.43 -4.81
N THR A 178 -0.61 14.40 -4.48
CA THR A 178 0.45 14.23 -5.47
C THR A 178 0.71 12.73 -5.62
N PRO A 179 0.19 12.06 -6.66
CA PRO A 179 0.47 10.64 -6.85
C PRO A 179 1.95 10.43 -7.14
N LEU A 180 2.52 9.40 -6.52
CA LEU A 180 3.88 8.94 -6.85
C LEU A 180 3.94 8.56 -8.33
N ASP A 181 5.02 8.89 -9.00
CA ASP A 181 5.21 8.49 -10.38
C ASP A 181 5.30 6.96 -10.49
N PHE A 182 4.55 6.36 -11.42
CA PHE A 182 4.59 4.91 -11.63
C PHE A 182 6.02 4.39 -11.84
N SER A 183 6.92 5.21 -12.40
CA SER A 183 8.32 4.85 -12.63
C SER A 183 9.07 4.47 -11.36
N GLU A 184 8.73 5.05 -10.22
CA GLU A 184 9.36 4.76 -8.92
C GLU A 184 8.93 3.39 -8.37
N ILE A 185 7.68 3.02 -8.63
CA ILE A 185 7.07 1.77 -8.11
C ILE A 185 7.23 0.62 -9.13
N ALA A 186 7.43 0.96 -10.41
CA ALA A 186 7.44 -0.01 -11.52
C ALA A 186 8.44 -1.15 -11.34
N VAL A 187 9.63 -0.86 -10.83
CA VAL A 187 10.68 -1.86 -10.61
C VAL A 187 10.26 -2.87 -9.55
N GLY A 188 9.72 -2.40 -8.42
CA GLY A 188 9.24 -3.28 -7.34
C GLY A 188 8.08 -4.15 -7.79
N VAL A 189 7.07 -3.56 -8.42
CA VAL A 189 5.90 -4.28 -8.94
C VAL A 189 6.30 -5.30 -9.99
N SER A 190 7.19 -4.94 -10.92
CA SER A 190 7.68 -5.87 -11.95
C SER A 190 8.42 -7.04 -11.34
N ALA A 191 9.31 -6.80 -10.38
CA ALA A 191 10.05 -7.85 -9.68
C ALA A 191 9.10 -8.84 -8.99
N ILE A 192 8.09 -8.33 -8.28
CA ILE A 192 7.07 -9.15 -7.61
C ILE A 192 6.31 -10.00 -8.64
N CYS A 193 5.82 -9.40 -9.72
CA CYS A 193 5.10 -10.13 -10.77
C CYS A 193 5.94 -11.23 -11.40
N PHE A 194 7.24 -10.98 -11.68
CA PHE A 194 8.13 -12.00 -12.20
C PHE A 194 8.38 -13.16 -11.22
N VAL A 195 8.64 -12.83 -9.94
CA VAL A 195 8.85 -13.85 -8.91
C VAL A 195 7.62 -14.74 -8.76
N PHE A 196 6.43 -14.16 -8.65
CA PHE A 196 5.19 -14.93 -8.55
C PHE A 196 4.88 -15.73 -9.81
N GLY A 197 5.10 -15.17 -11.00
CA GLY A 197 4.91 -15.85 -12.27
C GLY A 197 5.83 -17.07 -12.42
N ILE A 198 7.13 -16.91 -12.12
CA ILE A 198 8.11 -18.00 -12.17
C ILE A 198 7.78 -19.06 -11.12
N LEU A 199 7.51 -18.67 -9.87
CA LEU A 199 7.17 -19.62 -8.81
C LEU A 199 5.93 -20.45 -9.15
N SER A 200 4.86 -19.81 -9.61
CA SER A 200 3.61 -20.50 -9.96
C SER A 200 3.80 -21.41 -11.19
N GLY A 201 4.53 -20.92 -12.21
CA GLY A 201 4.82 -21.68 -13.43
C GLY A 201 5.65 -22.94 -13.18
N VAL A 202 6.75 -22.79 -12.47
CA VAL A 202 7.66 -23.91 -12.13
C VAL A 202 6.98 -24.88 -11.15
N ALA A 203 6.35 -24.38 -10.08
CA ALA A 203 5.67 -25.22 -9.10
C ALA A 203 4.53 -26.03 -9.74
N GLY A 204 3.69 -25.37 -10.56
CA GLY A 204 2.57 -26.03 -11.25
C GLY A 204 3.04 -27.13 -12.19
N SER A 205 4.07 -26.88 -13.00
CA SER A 205 4.64 -27.85 -13.94
C SER A 205 5.35 -29.01 -13.23
N LEU A 206 6.07 -28.75 -12.14
CA LEU A 206 6.69 -29.79 -11.34
C LEU A 206 5.66 -30.74 -10.72
N ILE A 207 4.56 -30.19 -10.18
CA ILE A 207 3.48 -30.99 -9.61
C ILE A 207 2.83 -31.87 -10.70
N ALA A 208 2.55 -31.28 -11.87
CA ALA A 208 1.98 -32.01 -13.00
C ALA A 208 2.87 -33.18 -13.41
N THR A 209 4.17 -32.92 -13.61
CA THR A 209 5.14 -33.87 -14.13
C THR A 209 5.46 -34.94 -13.11
N SER A 210 5.65 -34.60 -11.84
CA SER A 210 6.01 -35.58 -10.80
C SER A 210 4.89 -36.60 -10.55
N ARG A 211 3.65 -36.21 -10.72
CA ARG A 211 2.48 -37.09 -10.50
C ARG A 211 2.23 -38.04 -11.70
N TYR A 212 2.55 -37.60 -12.91
CA TYR A 212 2.23 -38.35 -14.13
C TYR A 212 3.37 -39.27 -14.60
N ILE A 213 4.62 -38.79 -14.50
CA ILE A 213 5.78 -39.55 -14.99
C ILE A 213 6.24 -40.61 -13.99
N ARG A 214 5.89 -40.49 -12.71
CA ARG A 214 6.29 -41.42 -11.64
C ARG A 214 5.30 -42.61 -11.46
N LYS A 215 4.17 -42.61 -12.17
CA LYS A 215 3.13 -43.64 -11.97
C LYS A 215 3.22 -44.81 -12.92
N ASP A 216 4.15 -44.76 -13.91
CA ASP A 216 4.53 -45.81 -14.84
C ASP A 216 6.03 -46.13 -14.70
#